data_7b4d56cde38a00b2e05e3a79e75a4104
#
_entry.id   7b4d56cde38a00b2e05e3a79e75a4104
#
_cell.length_a   1.000
_cell.length_b   1.000
_cell.length_c   1.000
_cell.angle_alpha   90.00
_cell.angle_beta   90.00
_cell.angle_gamma   90.00
#
_symmetry.space_group_name_H-M   'P 1'
#
loop_
_entity.id
_entity.type
_entity.pdbx_description
1 polymer ?
#
loop_
_entity_poly.entity_id
_entity_poly.type
_entity_poly.pdbx_seq_one_letter_code
_entity_poly.pdbx_strand_id
1 'polypeptide(L)'
;SGAQSDKFEVSYSNNFSWQDPAKKIEIGGIEALQYTLDAQTNRREPMPAGGFWRISPESLEKAIEWQNLYGGKVKWNDPVVYGRDWFYDGKDKYGYRLYDGAKAMIKNWTPTMTHNLSVNGKSGKTSYNIGLGYLDQSGMSKTAKKDDFKRYNASVSVTSEINKYITVRASSIYSDRNKRYPGIGNTTADPWLYLYRWSPLMPMGVTENGNPLKEPTYEMAAANTDNLQNKYYNINLGFTLNLTKNWDVKFDYTYDRQTTETNSSVMQYEAGEMWYAPTAWIENGSQVYVNEQGERVDSDGMPAYRFPVNKYYNSSGPSTSQVGNNSKSIDNNTFNIYTTYNLLLGPEKQHAFKFMAGMNRVTNKWSSYKGWKTNLIDLTNPQFPLASGDQFIEGNRNWEAQLGFFGRLNYSFEDRYFIEAN
;
A
#
# COMPACT_ATOMS: atom_id res chain seq x y z
N SER A 1 2.65 28.66 15.97
CA SER A 1 2.73 30.12 16.05
C SER A 1 1.42 30.72 15.58
N GLY A 2 0.73 31.48 16.45
CA GLY A 2 -0.51 32.17 16.09
C GLY A 2 -0.23 33.41 15.24
N ALA A 3 -1.23 33.87 14.44
CA ALA A 3 -1.11 35.12 13.68
C ALA A 3 -0.77 36.31 14.58
N GLN A 4 0.23 37.07 14.19
CA GLN A 4 0.75 38.20 14.99
C GLN A 4 0.13 39.56 14.60
N SER A 5 -0.64 39.62 13.50
CA SER A 5 -1.27 40.85 13.04
C SER A 5 -2.79 40.72 12.94
N ASP A 6 -3.52 41.83 13.10
CA ASP A 6 -4.97 41.92 12.89
C ASP A 6 -5.39 41.76 11.41
N LYS A 7 -4.45 41.33 10.56
CA LYS A 7 -4.70 41.07 9.13
C LYS A 7 -5.02 39.61 8.90
N PHE A 8 -6.00 39.41 8.06
CA PHE A 8 -6.38 38.15 7.48
C PHE A 8 -5.38 37.80 6.34
N GLU A 9 -4.84 36.58 6.37
CA GLU A 9 -3.90 36.10 5.38
C GLU A 9 -4.42 34.78 4.80
N VAL A 10 -4.46 34.68 3.47
CA VAL A 10 -4.76 33.45 2.73
C VAL A 10 -3.52 33.02 1.97
N SER A 11 -3.14 31.78 2.13
CA SER A 11 -2.04 31.18 1.37
C SER A 11 -2.52 29.92 0.68
N TYR A 12 -2.24 29.82 -0.60
CA TYR A 12 -2.49 28.63 -1.40
C TYR A 12 -1.18 28.16 -2.04
N SER A 13 -0.93 26.87 -1.95
CA SER A 13 0.18 26.23 -2.64
C SER A 13 -0.27 24.95 -3.31
N ASN A 14 0.33 24.66 -4.46
CA ASN A 14 0.16 23.39 -5.14
C ASN A 14 1.51 22.82 -5.57
N ASN A 15 1.54 21.51 -5.78
CA ASN A 15 2.68 20.81 -6.34
C ASN A 15 2.16 19.72 -7.28
N PHE A 16 2.71 19.67 -8.47
CA PHE A 16 2.53 18.60 -9.44
C PHE A 16 3.88 17.93 -9.66
N SER A 17 3.93 16.64 -9.45
CA SER A 17 5.14 15.84 -9.59
C SER A 17 4.84 14.52 -10.30
N TRP A 18 5.85 13.97 -10.93
CA TRP A 18 5.79 12.64 -11.54
C TRP A 18 6.83 11.78 -10.87
N GLN A 19 6.39 10.60 -10.45
CA GLN A 19 7.24 9.63 -9.78
C GLN A 19 7.66 8.54 -10.76
N ASP A 20 8.94 8.23 -10.76
CA ASP A 20 9.52 7.13 -11.50
C ASP A 20 10.32 6.26 -10.52
N PRO A 21 10.40 4.92 -10.69
CA PRO A 21 11.25 4.10 -9.85
C PRO A 21 12.67 4.64 -9.81
N ALA A 22 13.20 4.87 -8.61
CA ALA A 22 14.56 5.39 -8.42
C ALA A 22 15.63 4.47 -9.01
N LYS A 23 15.34 3.16 -9.05
CA LYS A 23 16.15 2.16 -9.72
C LYS A 23 15.26 1.38 -10.68
N LYS A 24 15.56 1.48 -11.96
CA LYS A 24 14.92 0.65 -12.98
C LYS A 24 15.49 -0.76 -12.90
N ILE A 25 14.59 -1.74 -12.91
CA ILE A 25 14.98 -3.13 -13.00
C ILE A 25 15.18 -3.43 -14.48
N GLU A 26 16.41 -3.75 -14.86
CA GLU A 26 16.75 -4.23 -16.18
C GLU A 26 16.78 -5.76 -16.14
N ILE A 27 16.01 -6.37 -17.01
CA ILE A 27 15.99 -7.82 -17.14
C ILE A 27 17.12 -8.21 -18.10
N GLY A 28 17.91 -9.19 -17.68
CA GLY A 28 18.99 -9.69 -18.50
C GLY A 28 18.48 -10.27 -19.81
N GLY A 29 19.14 -9.92 -20.91
CA GLY A 29 18.88 -10.44 -22.26
C GLY A 29 19.58 -11.77 -22.51
N ILE A 30 19.95 -11.99 -23.78
CA ILE A 30 20.67 -13.19 -24.25
C ILE A 30 21.96 -13.40 -23.46
N GLU A 31 22.69 -12.33 -23.12
CA GLU A 31 23.95 -12.39 -22.38
C GLU A 31 23.75 -12.98 -20.96
N ALA A 32 22.65 -12.71 -20.33
CA ALA A 32 22.32 -13.30 -19.03
C ALA A 32 21.97 -14.77 -19.11
N LEU A 33 21.37 -15.21 -20.22
CA LEU A 33 21.12 -16.63 -20.50
C LEU A 33 22.43 -17.37 -20.75
N GLN A 34 23.34 -16.78 -21.53
CA GLN A 34 24.68 -17.33 -21.77
C GLN A 34 25.45 -17.48 -20.45
N TYR A 35 25.50 -16.41 -19.65
CA TYR A 35 26.13 -16.44 -18.31
C TYR A 35 25.54 -17.56 -17.42
N THR A 36 24.23 -17.75 -17.45
CA THR A 36 23.56 -18.79 -16.68
C THR A 36 23.98 -20.18 -17.16
N LEU A 37 24.05 -20.38 -18.45
CA LEU A 37 24.49 -21.64 -19.05
C LEU A 37 25.97 -21.95 -18.73
N ASP A 38 26.85 -20.95 -18.83
CA ASP A 38 28.28 -21.09 -18.48
C ASP A 38 28.44 -21.42 -16.98
N ALA A 39 27.68 -20.77 -16.12
CA ALA A 39 27.71 -21.04 -14.68
C ALA A 39 27.29 -22.48 -14.35
N GLN A 40 26.28 -23.02 -15.04
CA GLN A 40 25.84 -24.41 -14.89
C GLN A 40 26.92 -25.39 -15.34
N THR A 41 27.48 -25.14 -16.52
CA THR A 41 28.55 -25.97 -17.07
C THR A 41 29.75 -26.03 -16.14
N ASN A 42 30.16 -24.90 -15.60
CA ASN A 42 31.28 -24.81 -14.66
C ASN A 42 30.99 -25.52 -13.32
N ARG A 43 29.77 -25.53 -12.87
CA ARG A 43 29.38 -26.25 -11.65
C ARG A 43 29.15 -27.74 -11.86
N ARG A 44 29.07 -28.20 -13.08
CA ARG A 44 28.65 -29.56 -13.46
C ARG A 44 27.30 -29.96 -12.89
N GLU A 45 26.42 -28.98 -12.63
CA GLU A 45 25.08 -29.21 -12.18
C GLU A 45 24.08 -29.11 -13.31
N PRO A 46 23.11 -30.02 -13.40
CA PRO A 46 21.98 -29.81 -14.29
C PRO A 46 21.25 -28.54 -13.85
N MET A 47 20.85 -27.74 -14.78
CA MET A 47 20.06 -26.52 -14.66
C MET A 47 19.78 -26.02 -13.27
N PRO A 48 20.12 -24.76 -12.96
CA PRO A 48 19.67 -24.16 -11.73
C PRO A 48 18.15 -24.28 -11.64
N ALA A 49 17.69 -24.60 -10.47
CA ALA A 49 16.29 -24.55 -10.12
C ALA A 49 15.80 -23.07 -10.15
N GLY A 50 15.89 -22.44 -11.29
CA GLY A 50 15.30 -21.13 -11.61
C GLY A 50 13.89 -21.29 -12.09
N GLY A 51 13.19 -22.29 -11.57
CA GLY A 51 11.83 -22.55 -11.98
C GLY A 51 11.76 -23.65 -13.06
N PHE A 52 10.65 -23.76 -13.56
CA PHE A 52 10.12 -24.79 -14.41
C PHE A 52 10.55 -24.67 -15.88
N TRP A 53 11.34 -23.64 -16.16
CA TRP A 53 11.83 -23.29 -17.49
C TRP A 53 13.34 -23.50 -17.56
N ARG A 54 13.77 -24.34 -18.55
CA ARG A 54 15.14 -24.76 -18.70
C ARG A 54 15.88 -23.91 -19.73
N ILE A 55 17.19 -23.93 -19.63
CA ILE A 55 18.10 -23.44 -20.67
C ILE A 55 19.09 -24.54 -20.99
N SER A 56 19.36 -24.76 -22.29
CA SER A 56 20.38 -25.64 -22.85
C SER A 56 21.14 -24.88 -23.93
N PRO A 57 22.29 -25.37 -24.40
CA PRO A 57 22.97 -24.78 -25.56
C PRO A 57 22.04 -24.59 -26.75
N GLU A 58 21.26 -25.61 -27.07
CA GLU A 58 20.29 -25.57 -28.17
C GLU A 58 19.17 -24.55 -27.94
N SER A 59 18.59 -24.47 -26.74
CA SER A 59 17.55 -23.50 -26.46
C SER A 59 18.08 -22.07 -26.45
N LEU A 60 19.35 -21.85 -26.11
CA LEU A 60 20.01 -20.55 -26.23
C LEU A 60 20.17 -20.14 -27.68
N GLU A 61 20.62 -21.06 -28.57
CA GLU A 61 20.69 -20.82 -30.02
C GLU A 61 19.32 -20.44 -30.58
N LYS A 62 18.26 -21.15 -30.19
CA LYS A 62 16.88 -20.83 -30.58
C LYS A 62 16.41 -19.47 -30.04
N ALA A 63 16.81 -19.07 -28.85
CA ALA A 63 16.49 -17.75 -28.29
C ALA A 63 17.22 -16.63 -29.06
N ILE A 64 18.48 -16.86 -29.51
CA ILE A 64 19.22 -15.93 -30.36
C ILE A 64 18.55 -15.82 -31.74
N GLU A 65 18.16 -16.95 -32.31
CA GLU A 65 17.43 -16.99 -33.58
C GLU A 65 16.10 -16.26 -33.48
N TRP A 66 15.33 -16.51 -32.42
CA TRP A 66 14.09 -15.80 -32.14
C TRP A 66 14.30 -14.29 -32.09
N GLN A 67 15.33 -13.83 -31.38
CA GLN A 67 15.66 -12.41 -31.26
C GLN A 67 15.98 -11.77 -32.61
N ASN A 68 16.70 -12.49 -33.49
CA ASN A 68 17.05 -12.03 -34.82
C ASN A 68 15.84 -11.96 -35.76
N LEU A 69 14.94 -12.93 -35.71
CA LEU A 69 13.79 -13.02 -36.62
C LEU A 69 12.61 -12.13 -36.14
N TYR A 70 12.33 -12.10 -34.85
CA TYR A 70 11.13 -11.56 -34.28
C TYR A 70 11.37 -10.38 -33.34
N GLY A 71 12.61 -10.14 -32.88
CA GLY A 71 12.96 -9.05 -31.98
C GLY A 71 12.52 -7.69 -32.53
N GLY A 72 11.77 -6.96 -31.75
CA GLY A 72 11.17 -5.66 -32.13
C GLY A 72 9.95 -5.74 -33.06
N LYS A 73 9.62 -6.91 -33.62
CA LYS A 73 8.43 -7.14 -34.45
C LYS A 73 7.27 -7.70 -33.64
N VAL A 74 7.54 -8.71 -32.81
CA VAL A 74 6.57 -9.30 -31.86
C VAL A 74 6.52 -8.45 -30.62
N LYS A 75 5.33 -7.91 -30.34
CA LYS A 75 5.08 -7.05 -29.16
C LYS A 75 4.88 -7.91 -27.92
N TRP A 76 5.16 -7.36 -26.74
CA TRP A 76 5.04 -8.08 -25.47
C TRP A 76 3.67 -8.73 -25.24
N ASN A 77 2.60 -8.11 -25.73
CA ASN A 77 1.21 -8.56 -25.60
C ASN A 77 0.72 -9.42 -26.80
N ASP A 78 1.56 -9.68 -27.79
CA ASP A 78 1.21 -10.62 -28.85
C ASP A 78 1.15 -12.05 -28.29
N PRO A 79 0.25 -12.89 -28.80
CA PRO A 79 0.05 -14.25 -28.30
C PRO A 79 1.34 -15.06 -28.22
N VAL A 80 1.43 -15.85 -27.17
CA VAL A 80 2.48 -16.86 -26.95
C VAL A 80 2.16 -18.07 -27.81
N VAL A 81 3.08 -18.44 -28.69
CA VAL A 81 2.89 -19.49 -29.70
C VAL A 81 3.84 -20.66 -29.43
N TYR A 82 3.28 -21.87 -29.32
CA TYR A 82 4.07 -23.09 -29.20
C TYR A 82 4.90 -23.33 -30.46
N GLY A 83 6.13 -23.84 -30.28
CA GLY A 83 7.10 -24.01 -31.38
C GLY A 83 7.92 -22.76 -31.67
N ARG A 84 7.27 -21.60 -31.77
CA ARG A 84 7.92 -20.29 -32.00
C ARG A 84 8.53 -19.68 -30.75
N ASP A 85 7.73 -19.57 -29.66
CA ASP A 85 8.09 -18.82 -28.45
C ASP A 85 8.57 -19.73 -27.31
N TRP A 86 8.16 -20.99 -27.35
CA TRP A 86 8.52 -22.01 -26.37
C TRP A 86 8.32 -23.42 -26.90
N PHE A 87 8.97 -24.37 -26.22
CA PHE A 87 8.94 -25.78 -26.56
C PHE A 87 8.90 -26.67 -25.32
N TYR A 88 8.38 -27.89 -25.47
CA TYR A 88 8.35 -28.91 -24.42
C TYR A 88 8.83 -30.25 -25.03
N ASP A 89 9.87 -30.84 -24.43
CA ASP A 89 10.49 -32.07 -24.91
C ASP A 89 9.87 -33.35 -24.34
N GLY A 90 8.75 -33.22 -23.61
CA GLY A 90 8.13 -34.32 -22.87
C GLY A 90 8.53 -34.37 -21.38
N LYS A 91 9.54 -33.61 -21.00
CA LYS A 91 10.08 -33.53 -19.63
C LYS A 91 10.24 -32.09 -19.15
N ASP A 92 10.98 -31.28 -19.91
CA ASP A 92 11.35 -29.92 -19.57
C ASP A 92 10.78 -28.92 -20.57
N LYS A 93 10.55 -27.68 -20.12
CA LYS A 93 10.08 -26.55 -20.92
C LYS A 93 11.26 -25.63 -21.24
N TYR A 94 11.30 -25.14 -22.47
CA TYR A 94 12.33 -24.23 -22.98
C TYR A 94 11.67 -22.98 -23.55
N GLY A 95 12.11 -21.80 -23.10
CA GLY A 95 11.67 -20.52 -23.64
C GLY A 95 12.65 -20.02 -24.71
N TYR A 96 12.10 -19.50 -25.78
CA TYR A 96 12.88 -18.89 -26.89
C TYR A 96 12.66 -17.37 -26.91
N ARG A 97 11.41 -16.92 -26.63
CA ARG A 97 11.05 -15.52 -26.50
C ARG A 97 11.35 -15.02 -25.09
N LEU A 98 11.99 -13.84 -25.01
CA LEU A 98 12.28 -13.18 -23.75
C LEU A 98 11.17 -12.19 -23.37
N TYR A 99 10.77 -12.22 -22.10
CA TYR A 99 9.73 -11.38 -21.54
C TYR A 99 10.30 -10.44 -20.47
N ASP A 100 10.01 -9.15 -20.60
CA ASP A 100 10.37 -8.13 -19.60
C ASP A 100 9.21 -7.93 -18.61
N GLY A 101 9.24 -8.73 -17.55
CA GLY A 101 8.22 -8.68 -16.49
C GLY A 101 8.16 -7.32 -15.78
N ALA A 102 9.29 -6.68 -15.53
CA ALA A 102 9.33 -5.37 -14.89
C ALA A 102 8.62 -4.30 -15.74
N LYS A 103 8.94 -4.26 -17.04
CA LYS A 103 8.31 -3.33 -17.99
C LYS A 103 6.83 -3.64 -18.20
N ALA A 104 6.41 -4.90 -18.08
CA ALA A 104 5.01 -5.30 -18.15
C ALA A 104 4.22 -4.88 -16.91
N MET A 105 4.80 -4.96 -15.72
CA MET A 105 4.14 -4.75 -14.43
C MET A 105 4.11 -3.30 -13.96
N ILE A 106 5.15 -2.50 -14.27
CA ILE A 106 5.37 -1.19 -13.64
C ILE A 106 5.15 -0.05 -14.63
N LYS A 107 4.40 0.97 -14.18
CA LYS A 107 4.28 2.27 -14.86
C LYS A 107 5.48 3.14 -14.50
N ASN A 108 5.96 3.90 -15.48
CA ASN A 108 6.86 5.02 -15.29
C ASN A 108 6.07 6.33 -15.21
N TRP A 109 6.64 7.34 -14.56
CA TRP A 109 6.12 8.71 -14.56
C TRP A 109 4.68 8.82 -14.05
N THR A 110 4.39 8.20 -12.91
CA THR A 110 3.06 8.28 -12.29
C THR A 110 2.84 9.65 -11.64
N PRO A 111 1.70 10.31 -11.93
CA PRO A 111 1.45 11.65 -11.41
C PRO A 111 1.08 11.64 -9.93
N THR A 112 1.53 12.68 -9.25
CA THR A 112 1.11 13.04 -7.89
C THR A 112 0.81 14.53 -7.86
N MET A 113 -0.31 14.91 -7.29
CA MET A 113 -0.66 16.31 -7.06
C MET A 113 -1.04 16.57 -5.60
N THR A 114 -0.62 17.74 -5.12
CA THR A 114 -1.00 18.24 -3.80
C THR A 114 -1.51 19.67 -3.90
N HIS A 115 -2.53 19.97 -3.11
CA HIS A 115 -3.09 21.31 -2.95
C HIS A 115 -3.22 21.61 -1.47
N ASN A 116 -2.74 22.76 -1.04
CA ASN A 116 -2.86 23.22 0.33
C ASN A 116 -3.40 24.65 0.34
N LEU A 117 -4.39 24.87 1.17
CA LEU A 117 -4.96 26.19 1.45
C LEU A 117 -4.84 26.44 2.94
N SER A 118 -4.33 27.60 3.32
CA SER A 118 -4.32 28.02 4.71
C SER A 118 -4.88 29.42 4.85
N VAL A 119 -5.60 29.63 5.95
CA VAL A 119 -6.19 30.90 6.33
C VAL A 119 -5.77 31.19 7.76
N ASN A 120 -5.05 32.28 7.96
CA ASN A 120 -4.59 32.73 9.26
C ASN A 120 -5.14 34.11 9.55
N GLY A 121 -5.49 34.36 10.78
CA GLY A 121 -5.96 35.69 11.17
C GLY A 121 -6.00 35.89 12.68
N LYS A 122 -6.09 37.16 13.02
CA LYS A 122 -6.33 37.61 14.39
C LYS A 122 -7.38 38.69 14.38
N SER A 123 -8.32 38.65 15.32
CA SER A 123 -9.32 39.67 15.52
C SER A 123 -9.38 39.99 17.05
N GLY A 124 -8.89 41.13 17.41
CA GLY A 124 -8.72 41.51 18.80
C GLY A 124 -7.85 40.50 19.58
N LYS A 125 -8.46 39.82 20.55
CA LYS A 125 -7.79 38.82 21.39
C LYS A 125 -7.93 37.40 20.91
N THR A 126 -8.51 37.16 19.72
CA THR A 126 -8.75 35.85 19.17
C THR A 126 -7.87 35.65 17.93
N SER A 127 -7.03 34.64 17.94
CA SER A 127 -6.29 34.16 16.77
C SER A 127 -6.83 32.84 16.26
N TYR A 128 -6.82 32.66 14.96
CA TYR A 128 -7.27 31.43 14.31
C TYR A 128 -6.38 31.01 13.16
N ASN A 129 -6.37 29.72 12.90
CA ASN A 129 -5.73 29.11 11.75
C ASN A 129 -6.64 28.02 11.20
N ILE A 130 -6.84 28.01 9.88
CA ILE A 130 -7.61 27.00 9.17
C ILE A 130 -6.70 26.46 8.07
N GLY A 131 -6.57 25.15 7.94
CA GLY A 131 -5.80 24.48 6.91
C GLY A 131 -6.64 23.44 6.20
N LEU A 132 -6.56 23.40 4.87
CA LEU A 132 -7.13 22.36 4.03
C LEU A 132 -6.03 21.78 3.14
N GLY A 133 -6.02 20.46 3.00
CA GLY A 133 -5.03 19.77 2.17
C GLY A 133 -5.68 18.65 1.36
N TYR A 134 -5.28 18.53 0.12
CA TYR A 134 -5.64 17.44 -0.78
C TYR A 134 -4.39 16.84 -1.41
N LEU A 135 -4.34 15.53 -1.47
CA LEU A 135 -3.31 14.78 -2.19
C LEU A 135 -3.98 13.69 -3.01
N ASP A 136 -3.56 13.58 -4.27
CA ASP A 136 -3.91 12.49 -5.18
C ASP A 136 -2.63 11.93 -5.79
N GLN A 137 -2.40 10.65 -5.59
CA GLN A 137 -1.20 9.94 -6.04
C GLN A 137 -1.59 8.68 -6.79
N SER A 138 -1.19 8.57 -8.04
CA SER A 138 -1.34 7.34 -8.82
C SER A 138 -0.30 6.31 -8.41
N GLY A 139 -0.72 5.04 -8.34
CA GLY A 139 0.18 3.91 -8.11
C GLY A 139 0.90 3.47 -9.39
N MET A 140 1.90 2.62 -9.20
CA MET A 140 2.79 2.16 -10.27
C MET A 140 2.33 0.86 -10.94
N SER A 141 1.30 0.20 -10.46
CA SER A 141 0.80 -1.04 -11.07
C SER A 141 0.18 -0.76 -12.44
N LYS A 142 0.73 -1.40 -13.49
CA LYS A 142 0.37 -1.09 -14.88
C LYS A 142 -0.97 -1.66 -15.30
N THR A 143 -1.29 -2.87 -14.86
CA THR A 143 -2.47 -3.61 -15.29
C THR A 143 -3.61 -3.61 -14.26
N ALA A 144 -3.37 -3.11 -13.05
CA ALA A 144 -4.39 -3.00 -12.02
C ALA A 144 -5.57 -2.11 -12.47
N LYS A 145 -6.81 -2.52 -12.21
CA LYS A 145 -8.02 -1.71 -12.48
C LYS A 145 -7.98 -0.37 -11.77
N LYS A 146 -7.53 -0.35 -10.53
CA LYS A 146 -7.25 0.84 -9.71
C LYS A 146 -6.02 0.60 -8.85
N ASP A 147 -5.16 1.61 -8.81
CA ASP A 147 -4.02 1.68 -7.93
C ASP A 147 -3.74 3.16 -7.69
N ASP A 148 -4.26 3.68 -6.57
CA ASP A 148 -4.14 5.09 -6.22
C ASP A 148 -4.27 5.32 -4.70
N PHE A 149 -3.81 6.48 -4.28
CA PHE A 149 -3.92 6.96 -2.91
C PHE A 149 -4.42 8.39 -2.90
N LYS A 150 -5.52 8.64 -2.15
CA LYS A 150 -6.08 9.97 -1.94
C LYS A 150 -6.09 10.32 -0.47
N ARG A 151 -5.79 11.58 -0.15
CA ARG A 151 -5.84 12.10 1.22
C ARG A 151 -6.46 13.48 1.25
N TYR A 152 -7.43 13.64 2.13
CA TYR A 152 -8.04 14.90 2.50
C TYR A 152 -7.66 15.23 3.93
N ASN A 153 -7.19 16.44 4.18
CA ASN A 153 -6.90 16.94 5.52
C ASN A 153 -7.67 18.24 5.73
N ALA A 154 -8.19 18.41 6.93
CA ALA A 154 -8.71 19.68 7.41
C ALA A 154 -8.19 19.91 8.82
N SER A 155 -7.81 21.14 9.13
CA SER A 155 -7.40 21.54 10.48
C SER A 155 -7.97 22.90 10.82
N VAL A 156 -8.31 23.08 12.07
CA VAL A 156 -8.70 24.37 12.62
C VAL A 156 -8.06 24.51 14.00
N SER A 157 -7.57 25.69 14.30
CA SER A 157 -7.16 26.05 15.65
C SER A 157 -7.59 27.48 15.98
N VAL A 158 -8.06 27.68 17.19
CA VAL A 158 -8.49 28.95 17.71
C VAL A 158 -7.91 29.13 19.12
N THR A 159 -7.34 30.29 19.38
CA THR A 159 -6.93 30.71 20.72
C THR A 159 -7.55 32.07 21.01
N SER A 160 -8.24 32.19 22.14
CA SER A 160 -8.93 33.41 22.53
C SER A 160 -8.64 33.76 23.99
N GLU A 161 -8.13 34.96 24.19
CA GLU A 161 -8.07 35.58 25.55
C GLU A 161 -9.42 36.24 25.87
N ILE A 162 -10.29 35.51 26.56
CA ILE A 162 -11.62 35.97 26.90
C ILE A 162 -11.52 37.24 27.80
N ASN A 163 -10.61 37.18 28.77
CA ASN A 163 -10.23 38.30 29.63
C ASN A 163 -8.81 38.06 30.22
N LYS A 164 -8.36 38.90 31.11
CA LYS A 164 -7.03 38.77 31.78
C LYS A 164 -6.87 37.49 32.61
N TYR A 165 -7.94 36.82 32.95
CA TYR A 165 -7.92 35.59 33.75
C TYR A 165 -8.11 34.32 32.94
N ILE A 166 -8.73 34.38 31.77
CA ILE A 166 -9.21 33.22 31.05
C ILE A 166 -8.67 33.23 29.61
N THR A 167 -7.95 32.18 29.22
CA THR A 167 -7.59 31.90 27.86
C THR A 167 -8.14 30.53 27.47
N VAL A 168 -8.79 30.44 26.31
CA VAL A 168 -9.34 29.20 25.74
C VAL A 168 -8.59 28.88 24.47
N ARG A 169 -8.28 27.61 24.30
CA ARG A 169 -7.69 27.03 23.07
C ARG A 169 -8.58 25.90 22.60
N ALA A 170 -8.89 25.86 21.32
CA ALA A 170 -9.55 24.75 20.67
C ALA A 170 -8.84 24.44 19.36
N SER A 171 -8.59 23.16 19.10
CA SER A 171 -8.10 22.73 17.80
C SER A 171 -8.71 21.39 17.40
N SER A 172 -8.84 21.20 16.10
CA SER A 172 -9.28 19.94 15.53
C SER A 172 -8.49 19.62 14.26
N ILE A 173 -8.21 18.34 14.05
CA ILE A 173 -7.61 17.82 12.84
C ILE A 173 -8.50 16.67 12.35
N TYR A 174 -8.80 16.70 11.06
CA TYR A 174 -9.42 15.61 10.33
C TYR A 174 -8.53 15.16 9.21
N SER A 175 -8.39 13.85 9.03
CA SER A 175 -7.69 13.26 7.89
C SER A 175 -8.47 12.05 7.39
N ASP A 176 -8.78 12.01 6.10
CA ASP A 176 -9.34 10.86 5.39
C ASP A 176 -8.33 10.40 4.33
N ARG A 177 -7.88 9.16 4.46
CA ARG A 177 -6.91 8.52 3.57
C ARG A 177 -7.58 7.32 2.95
N ASN A 178 -7.56 7.26 1.64
CA ASN A 178 -8.14 6.18 0.87
C ASN A 178 -7.11 5.62 -0.09
N LYS A 179 -6.75 4.34 0.09
CA LYS A 179 -5.88 3.58 -0.80
C LYS A 179 -6.71 2.54 -1.54
N ARG A 180 -6.68 2.57 -2.87
CA ARG A 180 -7.26 1.54 -3.73
C ARG A 180 -6.13 0.77 -4.39
N TYR A 181 -6.25 -0.55 -4.44
CA TYR A 181 -5.20 -1.41 -4.98
C TYR A 181 -5.81 -2.74 -5.44
N PRO A 182 -5.14 -3.49 -6.34
CA PRO A 182 -5.63 -4.81 -6.73
C PRO A 182 -5.65 -5.74 -5.53
N GLY A 183 -6.79 -6.39 -5.30
CA GLY A 183 -7.00 -7.35 -4.22
C GLY A 183 -6.29 -8.67 -4.49
N ILE A 184 -4.96 -8.67 -4.43
CA ILE A 184 -4.11 -9.83 -4.60
C ILE A 184 -3.45 -10.15 -3.27
N GLY A 185 -3.77 -11.32 -2.73
CA GLY A 185 -3.25 -11.75 -1.44
C GLY A 185 -2.34 -12.96 -1.59
N ASN A 186 -1.03 -12.76 -1.42
CA ASN A 186 -0.03 -13.83 -1.32
C ASN A 186 -0.08 -14.86 -2.48
N THR A 187 -0.20 -14.38 -3.69
CA THR A 187 -0.24 -15.16 -4.94
C THR A 187 1.00 -14.88 -5.78
N THR A 188 1.10 -15.51 -6.95
CA THR A 188 2.09 -15.20 -7.96
C THR A 188 1.95 -13.77 -8.54
N ALA A 189 0.89 -13.06 -8.20
CA ALA A 189 0.61 -11.72 -8.67
C ALA A 189 1.25 -10.61 -7.83
N ASP A 190 1.97 -10.91 -6.77
CA ASP A 190 2.72 -9.88 -6.05
C ASP A 190 3.77 -9.26 -6.99
N PRO A 191 3.53 -8.06 -7.54
CA PRO A 191 4.41 -7.48 -8.54
C PRO A 191 5.80 -7.17 -7.98
N TRP A 192 5.89 -6.89 -6.67
CA TRP A 192 7.16 -6.58 -6.01
C TRP A 192 8.02 -7.83 -5.85
N LEU A 193 7.39 -8.96 -5.50
CA LEU A 193 8.07 -10.24 -5.38
C LEU A 193 8.54 -10.74 -6.74
N TYR A 194 7.71 -10.60 -7.78
CA TYR A 194 8.00 -11.15 -9.10
C TYR A 194 8.76 -10.20 -10.03
N LEU A 195 9.03 -8.95 -9.65
CA LEU A 195 9.93 -8.07 -10.39
C LEU A 195 11.32 -8.70 -10.64
N TYR A 196 11.80 -9.52 -9.71
CA TYR A 196 13.12 -10.16 -9.78
C TYR A 196 13.05 -11.70 -9.79
N ARG A 197 11.87 -12.28 -9.63
CA ARG A 197 11.68 -13.74 -9.63
C ARG A 197 11.09 -14.27 -10.92
N TRP A 198 10.44 -13.42 -11.70
CA TRP A 198 9.88 -13.84 -12.98
C TRP A 198 11.02 -14.04 -13.98
N SER A 199 11.26 -15.29 -14.37
CA SER A 199 12.30 -15.59 -15.37
C SER A 199 11.95 -14.94 -16.71
N PRO A 200 12.93 -14.35 -17.41
CA PRO A 200 12.72 -13.84 -18.77
C PRO A 200 12.21 -14.89 -19.77
N LEU A 201 12.45 -16.18 -19.50
CA LEU A 201 11.99 -17.30 -20.34
C LEU A 201 10.54 -17.68 -20.07
N MET A 202 9.93 -17.19 -18.98
CA MET A 202 8.55 -17.55 -18.63
C MET A 202 7.57 -16.66 -19.40
N PRO A 203 6.68 -17.27 -20.19
CA PRO A 203 5.71 -16.55 -20.98
C PRO A 203 4.79 -15.64 -20.15
N MET A 204 4.37 -14.53 -20.75
CA MET A 204 3.41 -13.57 -20.21
C MET A 204 2.35 -13.25 -21.26
N GLY A 205 1.13 -12.92 -20.82
CA GLY A 205 0.02 -12.51 -21.68
C GLY A 205 -0.94 -13.66 -21.99
N VAL A 206 -1.26 -13.88 -23.25
CA VAL A 206 -2.22 -14.89 -23.71
C VAL A 206 -1.59 -15.87 -24.67
N THR A 207 -2.10 -17.09 -24.73
CA THR A 207 -1.71 -18.10 -25.71
C THR A 207 -2.35 -17.80 -27.07
N GLU A 208 -1.94 -18.53 -28.11
CA GLU A 208 -2.51 -18.48 -29.46
C GLU A 208 -4.02 -18.76 -29.50
N ASN A 209 -4.57 -19.40 -28.47
CA ASN A 209 -5.99 -19.66 -28.34
C ASN A 209 -6.74 -18.59 -27.56
N GLY A 210 -6.07 -17.50 -27.19
CA GLY A 210 -6.64 -16.41 -26.37
C GLY A 210 -6.77 -16.72 -24.90
N ASN A 211 -6.29 -17.88 -24.42
CA ASN A 211 -6.32 -18.21 -22.99
C ASN A 211 -5.25 -17.39 -22.25
N PRO A 212 -5.62 -16.66 -21.19
CA PRO A 212 -4.63 -15.94 -20.40
C PRO A 212 -3.72 -16.91 -19.66
N LEU A 213 -2.46 -16.51 -19.47
CA LEU A 213 -1.50 -17.24 -18.67
C LEU A 213 -1.59 -16.81 -17.20
N LYS A 214 -1.31 -17.73 -16.28
CA LYS A 214 -1.22 -17.42 -14.85
C LYS A 214 0.09 -16.71 -14.57
N GLU A 215 0.07 -15.40 -14.72
CA GLU A 215 1.23 -14.53 -14.58
C GLU A 215 0.84 -13.19 -13.90
N PRO A 216 1.80 -12.42 -13.34
CA PRO A 216 1.50 -11.30 -12.48
C PRO A 216 0.62 -10.21 -13.10
N THR A 217 0.76 -9.92 -14.38
CA THR A 217 0.00 -8.83 -15.03
C THR A 217 -1.46 -9.20 -15.23
N TYR A 218 -1.72 -10.47 -15.58
CA TYR A 218 -3.09 -10.99 -15.70
C TYR A 218 -3.78 -11.10 -14.35
N GLU A 219 -3.10 -11.63 -13.34
CA GLU A 219 -3.67 -11.73 -11.99
C GLU A 219 -4.03 -10.35 -11.42
N MET A 220 -3.17 -9.33 -11.62
CA MET A 220 -3.51 -7.94 -11.25
C MET A 220 -4.70 -7.38 -12.01
N ALA A 221 -4.80 -7.67 -13.32
CA ALA A 221 -5.92 -7.22 -14.15
C ALA A 221 -7.23 -7.95 -13.79
N ALA A 222 -7.16 -9.23 -13.48
CA ALA A 222 -8.31 -10.04 -13.07
C ALA A 222 -8.84 -9.65 -11.68
N ALA A 223 -7.96 -9.25 -10.78
CA ALA A 223 -8.33 -8.89 -9.40
C ALA A 223 -9.32 -7.72 -9.34
N ASN A 224 -10.22 -7.75 -8.38
CA ASN A 224 -11.02 -6.58 -8.01
C ASN A 224 -10.17 -5.58 -7.24
N THR A 225 -10.72 -4.38 -7.13
CA THR A 225 -10.08 -3.31 -6.35
C THR A 225 -10.46 -3.44 -4.89
N ASP A 226 -9.47 -3.70 -4.06
CA ASP A 226 -9.61 -3.56 -2.61
C ASP A 226 -9.46 -2.10 -2.21
N ASN A 227 -10.13 -1.73 -1.13
CA ASN A 227 -10.14 -0.38 -0.60
C ASN A 227 -9.72 -0.37 0.88
N LEU A 228 -8.71 0.42 1.21
CA LEU A 228 -8.27 0.68 2.58
C LEU A 228 -8.52 2.14 2.90
N GLN A 229 -9.52 2.41 3.73
CA GLN A 229 -9.84 3.76 4.22
C GLN A 229 -9.38 3.92 5.66
N ASN A 230 -8.67 5.00 5.93
CA ASN A 230 -8.24 5.39 7.27
C ASN A 230 -8.70 6.80 7.57
N LYS A 231 -9.62 6.94 8.54
CA LYS A 231 -10.12 8.22 9.03
C LYS A 231 -9.53 8.51 10.41
N TYR A 232 -9.05 9.71 10.58
CA TYR A 232 -8.49 10.20 11.83
C TYR A 232 -9.15 11.50 12.21
N TYR A 233 -9.62 11.57 13.44
CA TYR A 233 -10.16 12.77 14.09
C TYR A 233 -9.33 13.06 15.33
N ASN A 234 -8.98 14.33 15.51
CA ASN A 234 -8.39 14.81 16.76
C ASN A 234 -9.11 16.09 17.16
N ILE A 235 -9.50 16.17 18.41
CA ILE A 235 -10.06 17.37 19.03
C ILE A 235 -9.23 17.64 20.29
N ASN A 236 -8.73 18.86 20.39
CA ASN A 236 -7.99 19.32 21.54
C ASN A 236 -8.67 20.59 22.11
N LEU A 237 -8.97 20.56 23.38
CA LEU A 237 -9.56 21.68 24.13
C LEU A 237 -8.62 22.04 25.27
N GLY A 238 -8.17 23.27 25.30
CA GLY A 238 -7.30 23.80 26.36
C GLY A 238 -7.94 25.00 27.03
N PHE A 239 -7.81 25.05 28.35
CA PHE A 239 -8.28 26.14 29.16
C PHE A 239 -7.20 26.55 30.15
N THR A 240 -6.89 27.84 30.21
CA THR A 240 -5.95 28.42 31.19
C THR A 240 -6.69 29.44 32.06
N LEU A 241 -6.63 29.26 33.37
CA LEU A 241 -7.15 30.14 34.37
C LEU A 241 -5.99 30.80 35.14
N ASN A 242 -5.78 32.07 34.96
CA ASN A 242 -4.80 32.85 35.72
C ASN A 242 -5.47 33.40 37.00
N LEU A 243 -5.28 32.69 38.11
CA LEU A 243 -5.86 33.10 39.40
C LEU A 243 -5.23 34.38 39.92
N THR A 244 -3.91 34.48 39.78
CA THR A 244 -3.13 35.70 40.05
C THR A 244 -2.05 35.86 38.98
N LYS A 245 -1.21 36.88 39.08
CA LYS A 245 -0.02 37.05 38.18
C LYS A 245 0.97 35.90 38.32
N ASN A 246 0.97 35.21 39.45
CA ASN A 246 1.97 34.20 39.78
C ASN A 246 1.36 32.77 39.86
N TRP A 247 0.04 32.63 39.69
CA TRP A 247 -0.64 31.37 39.85
C TRP A 247 -1.61 31.11 38.71
N ASP A 248 -1.36 30.00 37.98
CA ASP A 248 -2.21 29.52 36.90
C ASP A 248 -2.65 28.06 37.10
N VAL A 249 -3.82 27.75 36.56
CA VAL A 249 -4.35 26.39 36.43
C VAL A 249 -4.65 26.14 34.97
N LYS A 250 -4.23 24.98 34.47
CA LYS A 250 -4.42 24.56 33.09
C LYS A 250 -5.17 23.24 33.01
N PHE A 251 -6.08 23.20 32.07
CA PHE A 251 -6.80 22.01 31.64
C PHE A 251 -6.50 21.78 30.20
N ASP A 252 -6.18 20.55 29.83
CA ASP A 252 -6.08 20.12 28.45
C ASP A 252 -6.83 18.80 28.31
N TYR A 253 -7.75 18.75 27.37
CA TYR A 253 -8.49 17.56 26.98
C TYR A 253 -8.23 17.27 25.53
N THR A 254 -7.79 16.05 25.22
CA THR A 254 -7.59 15.58 23.88
C THR A 254 -8.41 14.31 23.66
N TYR A 255 -9.24 14.33 22.63
CA TYR A 255 -9.89 13.16 22.08
C TYR A 255 -9.35 12.88 20.69
N ASP A 256 -8.90 11.67 20.44
CA ASP A 256 -8.60 11.23 19.09
C ASP A 256 -9.24 9.88 18.79
N ARG A 257 -9.67 9.75 17.54
CA ARG A 257 -10.26 8.54 17.02
C ARG A 257 -9.65 8.23 15.67
N GLN A 258 -9.18 6.98 15.52
CA GLN A 258 -8.78 6.43 14.26
C GLN A 258 -9.70 5.28 13.89
N THR A 259 -10.26 5.31 12.68
CA THR A 259 -11.02 4.20 12.11
C THR A 259 -10.32 3.73 10.84
N THR A 260 -10.06 2.44 10.76
CA THR A 260 -9.49 1.80 9.58
C THR A 260 -10.51 0.79 9.05
N GLU A 261 -10.93 0.96 7.81
CA GLU A 261 -11.86 0.08 7.13
C GLU A 261 -11.20 -0.51 5.88
N THR A 262 -11.30 -1.83 5.73
CA THR A 262 -10.81 -2.54 4.55
C THR A 262 -11.96 -3.29 3.92
N ASN A 263 -12.29 -2.94 2.68
CA ASN A 263 -13.18 -3.71 1.83
C ASN A 263 -12.33 -4.53 0.89
N SER A 264 -12.53 -5.84 0.89
CA SER A 264 -11.72 -6.78 0.10
C SER A 264 -12.59 -7.84 -0.54
N SER A 265 -12.08 -8.43 -1.61
CA SER A 265 -12.72 -9.55 -2.27
C SER A 265 -11.72 -10.58 -2.75
N VAL A 266 -12.13 -11.85 -2.70
CA VAL A 266 -11.43 -12.95 -3.35
C VAL A 266 -12.18 -13.33 -4.60
N MET A 267 -11.49 -13.23 -5.73
CA MET A 267 -12.02 -13.50 -7.05
C MET A 267 -11.55 -14.84 -7.57
N GLN A 268 -12.44 -15.55 -8.25
CA GLN A 268 -12.08 -16.68 -9.08
C GLN A 268 -11.72 -16.18 -10.48
N TYR A 269 -10.69 -16.74 -11.08
CA TYR A 269 -10.31 -16.54 -12.47
C TYR A 269 -9.78 -17.83 -13.08
N GLU A 270 -9.72 -17.91 -14.41
CA GLU A 270 -9.18 -19.04 -15.15
C GLU A 270 -7.92 -18.60 -15.90
N ALA A 271 -6.89 -19.45 -15.88
CA ALA A 271 -5.63 -19.15 -16.54
C ALA A 271 -4.86 -20.42 -16.91
N GLY A 272 -4.04 -20.33 -17.93
CA GLY A 272 -3.13 -21.38 -18.34
C GLY A 272 -2.01 -21.59 -17.31
N GLU A 273 -1.88 -22.81 -16.83
CA GLU A 273 -0.91 -23.18 -15.80
C GLU A 273 0.46 -23.48 -16.40
N MET A 274 1.43 -22.66 -16.06
CA MET A 274 2.81 -22.80 -16.56
C MET A 274 3.76 -23.53 -15.60
N TRP A 275 3.33 -23.77 -14.36
CA TRP A 275 4.18 -24.36 -13.32
C TRP A 275 4.25 -25.88 -13.39
N TYR A 276 3.29 -26.51 -14.08
CA TYR A 276 3.23 -27.94 -14.28
C TYR A 276 3.55 -28.33 -15.73
N ALA A 277 3.53 -29.62 -16.00
CA ALA A 277 3.70 -30.14 -17.34
C ALA A 277 2.55 -29.67 -18.24
N PRO A 278 2.83 -29.21 -19.46
CA PRO A 278 1.80 -28.93 -20.44
C PRO A 278 1.10 -30.21 -20.89
N THR A 279 -0.09 -30.06 -21.44
CA THR A 279 -0.87 -31.16 -21.98
C THR A 279 -0.80 -31.20 -23.52
N ALA A 280 -0.92 -32.37 -24.09
CA ALA A 280 -0.97 -32.50 -25.53
C ALA A 280 -2.13 -31.67 -26.12
N TRP A 281 -1.85 -30.97 -27.22
CA TRP A 281 -2.88 -30.21 -27.93
C TRP A 281 -3.69 -31.15 -28.81
N ILE A 282 -4.86 -31.55 -28.34
CA ILE A 282 -5.76 -32.41 -29.07
C ILE A 282 -6.91 -31.59 -29.65
N GLU A 283 -7.21 -31.71 -30.92
CA GLU A 283 -8.41 -31.17 -31.56
C GLU A 283 -9.11 -32.28 -32.36
N ASN A 284 -10.44 -32.37 -32.20
CA ASN A 284 -11.26 -33.41 -32.83
C ASN A 284 -10.74 -34.83 -32.62
N GLY A 285 -10.14 -35.11 -31.46
CA GLY A 285 -9.59 -36.41 -31.10
C GLY A 285 -8.19 -36.70 -31.66
N SER A 286 -7.58 -35.75 -32.39
CA SER A 286 -6.26 -35.93 -33.01
C SER A 286 -5.25 -34.95 -32.42
N GLN A 287 -3.98 -35.41 -32.30
CA GLN A 287 -2.84 -34.56 -31.93
C GLN A 287 -2.63 -33.49 -33.00
N VAL A 288 -2.46 -32.23 -32.56
CA VAL A 288 -2.03 -31.13 -33.43
C VAL A 288 -0.53 -31.14 -33.54
N TYR A 289 -0.01 -30.90 -34.76
CA TYR A 289 1.42 -30.77 -35.06
C TYR A 289 1.72 -29.39 -35.58
N VAL A 290 2.89 -28.86 -35.27
CA VAL A 290 3.36 -27.54 -35.70
C VAL A 290 4.80 -27.57 -36.16
N ASN A 291 5.17 -26.58 -36.99
CA ASN A 291 6.56 -26.30 -37.33
C ASN A 291 7.25 -25.38 -36.30
N GLU A 292 8.49 -25.01 -36.50
CA GLU A 292 9.26 -24.11 -35.63
C GLU A 292 8.77 -22.68 -35.63
N GLN A 293 7.87 -22.29 -36.50
CA GLN A 293 7.19 -20.99 -36.51
C GLN A 293 5.85 -21.04 -35.75
N GLY A 294 5.46 -22.21 -35.26
CA GLY A 294 4.19 -22.46 -34.60
C GLY A 294 2.99 -22.60 -35.56
N GLU A 295 3.25 -22.73 -36.84
CA GLU A 295 2.22 -22.94 -37.85
C GLU A 295 1.82 -24.42 -37.88
N ARG A 296 0.55 -24.68 -38.07
CA ARG A 296 0.04 -26.04 -38.16
C ARG A 296 0.54 -26.74 -39.41
N VAL A 297 1.00 -27.97 -39.22
CA VAL A 297 1.48 -28.85 -40.27
C VAL A 297 0.88 -30.26 -40.09
N ASP A 298 1.18 -31.14 -41.00
CA ASP A 298 0.80 -32.55 -40.90
C ASP A 298 1.63 -33.29 -39.83
N SER A 299 1.45 -34.58 -39.71
CA SER A 299 2.00 -35.43 -38.65
C SER A 299 3.54 -35.60 -38.69
N ASP A 300 4.21 -35.02 -39.66
CA ASP A 300 5.68 -34.91 -39.76
C ASP A 300 6.27 -33.72 -38.93
N GLY A 301 5.41 -32.83 -38.43
CA GLY A 301 5.78 -31.72 -37.53
C GLY A 301 6.04 -32.16 -36.10
N MET A 302 6.29 -31.17 -35.24
CA MET A 302 6.40 -31.35 -33.78
C MET A 302 5.02 -31.51 -33.16
N PRO A 303 4.79 -32.50 -32.26
CA PRO A 303 3.57 -32.58 -31.51
C PRO A 303 3.41 -31.33 -30.64
N ALA A 304 2.28 -30.64 -30.76
CA ALA A 304 2.00 -29.41 -30.05
C ALA A 304 1.44 -29.64 -28.64
N TYR A 305 1.79 -28.75 -27.73
CA TYR A 305 1.35 -28.78 -26.33
C TYR A 305 0.70 -27.46 -25.94
N ARG A 306 -0.17 -27.53 -24.92
CA ARG A 306 -0.86 -26.37 -24.34
C ARG A 306 -0.69 -26.34 -22.84
N PHE A 307 -0.75 -25.15 -22.27
CA PHE A 307 -0.90 -24.99 -20.83
C PHE A 307 -2.32 -25.36 -20.42
N PRO A 308 -2.50 -26.29 -19.48
CA PRO A 308 -3.84 -26.63 -18.98
C PRO A 308 -4.47 -25.42 -18.31
N VAL A 309 -5.73 -25.10 -18.66
CA VAL A 309 -6.47 -24.00 -18.06
C VAL A 309 -7.11 -24.49 -16.76
N ASN A 310 -6.80 -23.85 -15.66
CA ASN A 310 -7.28 -24.17 -14.34
C ASN A 310 -7.96 -22.96 -13.67
N LYS A 311 -8.77 -23.25 -12.67
CA LYS A 311 -9.42 -22.24 -11.81
C LYS A 311 -8.51 -21.86 -10.66
N TYR A 312 -8.39 -20.58 -10.43
CA TYR A 312 -7.57 -20.00 -9.36
C TYR A 312 -8.35 -18.95 -8.58
N TYR A 313 -7.83 -18.63 -7.41
CA TYR A 313 -8.30 -17.52 -6.59
C TYR A 313 -7.14 -16.53 -6.39
N ASN A 314 -7.44 -15.24 -6.38
CA ASN A 314 -6.45 -14.18 -6.20
C ASN A 314 -5.95 -14.02 -4.75
N SER A 315 -6.23 -14.99 -3.89
CA SER A 315 -5.73 -15.06 -2.51
C SER A 315 -5.43 -16.51 -2.14
N SER A 316 -4.34 -16.72 -1.42
CA SER A 316 -4.03 -18.04 -0.85
C SER A 316 -4.92 -18.32 0.36
N GLY A 317 -5.45 -19.52 0.44
CA GLY A 317 -6.29 -20.01 1.54
C GLY A 317 -7.75 -20.21 1.19
N PRO A 318 -8.53 -19.20 0.74
CA PRO A 318 -9.89 -19.43 0.31
C PRO A 318 -9.98 -20.36 -0.91
N SER A 319 -10.90 -21.32 -0.85
CA SER A 319 -11.25 -22.20 -1.97
C SER A 319 -12.53 -21.76 -2.69
N THR A 320 -13.02 -20.56 -2.36
CA THR A 320 -14.23 -19.97 -2.94
C THR A 320 -14.04 -18.46 -3.09
N SER A 321 -14.78 -17.87 -4.02
CA SER A 321 -14.89 -16.41 -4.08
C SER A 321 -15.57 -15.87 -2.82
N GLN A 322 -15.19 -14.67 -2.39
CA GLN A 322 -15.76 -14.04 -1.19
C GLN A 322 -15.67 -12.52 -1.24
N VAL A 323 -16.54 -11.88 -0.47
CA VAL A 323 -16.45 -10.45 -0.15
C VAL A 323 -16.31 -10.30 1.35
N GLY A 324 -15.48 -9.36 1.77
CA GLY A 324 -15.23 -9.10 3.19
C GLY A 324 -15.06 -7.62 3.51
N ASN A 325 -15.44 -7.30 4.74
CA ASN A 325 -15.17 -6.00 5.36
C ASN A 325 -14.48 -6.23 6.69
N ASN A 326 -13.42 -5.47 6.93
CA ASN A 326 -12.72 -5.43 8.22
C ASN A 326 -12.70 -3.98 8.69
N SER A 327 -13.18 -3.74 9.91
CA SER A 327 -13.18 -2.44 10.55
C SER A 327 -12.45 -2.49 11.89
N LYS A 328 -11.57 -1.53 12.12
CA LYS A 328 -10.86 -1.33 13.38
C LYS A 328 -11.01 0.12 13.81
N SER A 329 -11.44 0.33 15.05
CA SER A 329 -11.48 1.67 15.69
C SER A 329 -10.58 1.70 16.91
N ILE A 330 -9.92 2.85 17.08
CA ILE A 330 -9.11 3.19 18.25
C ILE A 330 -9.61 4.55 18.73
N ASP A 331 -10.02 4.63 20.00
CA ASP A 331 -10.45 5.86 20.68
C ASP A 331 -9.51 6.14 21.84
N ASN A 332 -8.86 7.30 21.82
CA ASN A 332 -8.00 7.77 22.90
C ASN A 332 -8.59 9.01 23.52
N ASN A 333 -8.59 9.08 24.87
CA ASN A 333 -8.94 10.26 25.62
C ASN A 333 -7.79 10.56 26.56
N THR A 334 -7.28 11.79 26.51
CA THR A 334 -6.27 12.28 27.42
C THR A 334 -6.81 13.51 28.12
N PHE A 335 -6.75 13.50 29.41
CA PHE A 335 -7.13 14.62 30.28
C PHE A 335 -5.96 14.98 31.18
N ASN A 336 -5.57 16.26 31.14
CA ASN A 336 -4.53 16.82 32.00
C ASN A 336 -5.11 17.99 32.77
N ILE A 337 -4.83 18.05 34.07
CA ILE A 337 -5.03 19.24 34.88
C ILE A 337 -3.77 19.45 35.69
N TYR A 338 -3.25 20.67 35.65
CA TYR A 338 -2.10 21.02 36.45
C TYR A 338 -2.11 22.49 36.82
N THR A 339 -1.46 22.78 37.92
CA THR A 339 -1.31 24.14 38.46
C THR A 339 0.15 24.52 38.57
N THR A 340 0.46 25.76 38.29
CA THR A 340 1.81 26.32 38.45
C THR A 340 1.76 27.55 39.34
N TYR A 341 2.59 27.59 40.36
CA TYR A 341 2.74 28.72 41.25
C TYR A 341 4.19 29.20 41.28
N ASN A 342 4.40 30.48 40.99
CA ASN A 342 5.72 31.10 40.97
C ASN A 342 5.84 31.98 42.23
N LEU A 343 6.93 31.78 42.99
CA LEU A 343 7.21 32.51 44.20
C LEU A 343 8.61 33.13 44.16
N LEU A 344 8.67 34.43 44.34
CA LEU A 344 9.93 35.17 44.42
C LEU A 344 10.13 35.66 45.86
N LEU A 345 11.27 35.35 46.46
CA LEU A 345 11.63 35.72 47.84
C LEU A 345 12.96 36.41 47.86
N GLY A 346 13.16 37.22 48.96
CA GLY A 346 14.35 38.03 49.21
C GLY A 346 14.21 39.48 48.78
N PRO A 347 15.03 40.40 49.32
CA PRO A 347 14.95 41.85 49.03
C PRO A 347 15.10 42.15 47.53
N GLU A 348 15.96 41.45 46.83
CA GLU A 348 16.24 41.57 45.39
C GLU A 348 15.56 40.50 44.57
N LYS A 349 14.61 39.71 45.15
CA LYS A 349 13.96 38.57 44.51
C LYS A 349 14.93 37.48 44.02
N GLN A 350 16.05 37.37 44.68
CA GLN A 350 17.12 36.44 44.26
C GLN A 350 16.77 34.96 44.40
N HIS A 351 15.74 34.59 45.19
CA HIS A 351 15.24 33.26 45.29
C HIS A 351 13.96 33.09 44.47
N ALA A 352 14.01 32.34 43.40
CA ALA A 352 12.84 32.05 42.58
C ALA A 352 12.46 30.56 42.71
N PHE A 353 11.23 30.33 43.09
CA PHE A 353 10.63 28.99 43.17
C PHE A 353 9.51 28.86 42.16
N LYS A 354 9.43 27.74 41.50
CA LYS A 354 8.30 27.36 40.64
C LYS A 354 7.80 25.98 41.05
N PHE A 355 6.58 25.95 41.58
CA PHE A 355 5.91 24.73 41.96
C PHE A 355 4.94 24.31 40.84
N MET A 356 4.90 23.04 40.52
CA MET A 356 3.91 22.47 39.63
C MET A 356 3.35 21.20 40.28
N ALA A 357 2.06 21.01 40.21
CA ALA A 357 1.41 19.77 40.59
C ALA A 357 0.26 19.49 39.62
N GLY A 358 0.01 18.25 39.34
CA GLY A 358 -1.05 17.91 38.42
C GLY A 358 -1.35 16.43 38.36
N MET A 359 -2.36 16.12 37.55
CA MET A 359 -2.72 14.77 37.20
C MET A 359 -2.92 14.62 35.70
N ASN A 360 -2.63 13.43 35.22
CA ASN A 360 -2.87 12.99 33.86
C ASN A 360 -3.76 11.73 33.91
N ARG A 361 -4.76 11.67 33.04
CA ARG A 361 -5.57 10.48 32.83
C ARG A 361 -5.59 10.18 31.34
N VAL A 362 -5.20 8.96 30.97
CA VAL A 362 -5.25 8.46 29.60
C VAL A 362 -6.18 7.24 29.58
N THR A 363 -7.07 7.18 28.60
CA THR A 363 -7.86 5.99 28.29
C THR A 363 -7.73 5.66 26.84
N ASN A 364 -7.46 4.39 26.55
CA ASN A 364 -7.42 3.85 25.21
C ASN A 364 -8.49 2.76 25.09
N LYS A 365 -9.27 2.80 24.04
CA LYS A 365 -10.25 1.77 23.70
C LYS A 365 -10.05 1.38 22.25
N TRP A 366 -9.99 0.10 21.98
CA TRP A 366 -9.99 -0.37 20.62
C TRP A 366 -11.01 -1.48 20.41
N SER A 367 -11.56 -1.54 19.22
CA SER A 367 -12.43 -2.60 18.77
C SER A 367 -12.14 -2.94 17.33
N SER A 368 -12.31 -4.20 17.00
CA SER A 368 -12.25 -4.65 15.61
C SER A 368 -13.37 -5.65 15.35
N TYR A 369 -13.86 -5.65 14.14
CA TYR A 369 -14.71 -6.70 13.61
C TYR A 369 -14.38 -6.95 12.15
N LYS A 370 -14.51 -8.21 11.73
CA LYS A 370 -14.36 -8.65 10.37
C LYS A 370 -15.57 -9.51 9.99
N GLY A 371 -16.19 -9.18 8.87
CA GLY A 371 -17.27 -9.97 8.31
C GLY A 371 -16.92 -10.39 6.88
N TRP A 372 -17.25 -11.62 6.49
CA TRP A 372 -17.12 -12.05 5.09
C TRP A 372 -18.21 -13.03 4.73
N LYS A 373 -18.51 -13.10 3.43
CA LYS A 373 -19.50 -14.02 2.85
C LYS A 373 -18.93 -14.64 1.59
N THR A 374 -19.16 -15.93 1.42
CA THR A 374 -18.59 -16.75 0.36
C THR A 374 -19.54 -16.91 -0.83
N ASN A 375 -19.02 -17.46 -1.93
CA ASN A 375 -19.73 -17.77 -3.16
C ASN A 375 -20.40 -16.54 -3.80
N LEU A 376 -19.56 -15.64 -4.36
CA LEU A 376 -20.04 -14.49 -5.13
C LEU A 376 -20.81 -14.96 -6.37
N ILE A 377 -22.01 -14.44 -6.55
CA ILE A 377 -22.83 -14.61 -7.75
C ILE A 377 -22.31 -13.71 -8.88
N ASP A 378 -21.92 -12.48 -8.52
CA ASP A 378 -21.33 -11.53 -9.45
C ASP A 378 -19.88 -11.24 -9.03
N LEU A 379 -18.94 -11.73 -9.84
CA LEU A 379 -17.51 -11.55 -9.60
C LEU A 379 -17.02 -10.14 -9.94
N THR A 380 -17.78 -9.39 -10.73
CA THR A 380 -17.39 -8.01 -11.13
C THR A 380 -17.83 -6.95 -10.15
N ASN A 381 -18.84 -7.27 -9.31
CA ASN A 381 -19.41 -6.38 -8.31
C ASN A 381 -19.55 -7.09 -6.95
N PRO A 382 -18.45 -7.33 -6.24
CA PRO A 382 -18.46 -8.09 -4.99
C PRO A 382 -19.18 -7.32 -3.87
N GLN A 383 -20.38 -7.78 -3.54
CA GLN A 383 -21.22 -7.23 -2.47
C GLN A 383 -21.82 -8.36 -1.62
N PHE A 384 -22.05 -8.11 -0.33
CA PHE A 384 -22.65 -9.08 0.58
C PHE A 384 -24.01 -9.63 0.09
N PRO A 385 -24.93 -8.81 -0.47
CA PRO A 385 -26.17 -9.32 -1.05
C PRO A 385 -25.97 -10.20 -2.28
N LEU A 386 -24.86 -10.02 -3.00
CA LEU A 386 -24.50 -10.79 -4.19
C LEU A 386 -23.58 -11.98 -3.88
N ALA A 387 -23.62 -12.48 -2.66
CA ALA A 387 -22.96 -13.71 -2.24
C ALA A 387 -23.99 -14.69 -1.67
N SER A 388 -23.93 -15.96 -2.09
CA SER A 388 -24.91 -16.99 -1.77
C SER A 388 -24.45 -18.00 -0.73
N GLY A 389 -23.16 -18.01 -0.38
CA GLY A 389 -22.57 -18.98 0.54
C GLY A 389 -22.64 -18.56 2.00
N ASP A 390 -21.82 -19.22 2.80
CA ASP A 390 -21.76 -19.00 4.24
C ASP A 390 -21.25 -17.61 4.60
N GLN A 391 -21.76 -17.08 5.70
CA GLN A 391 -21.37 -15.80 6.25
C GLN A 391 -20.70 -15.99 7.61
N PHE A 392 -19.66 -15.19 7.84
CA PHE A 392 -18.84 -15.26 9.02
C PHE A 392 -18.63 -13.87 9.61
N ILE A 393 -18.50 -13.80 10.93
CA ILE A 393 -18.17 -12.58 11.65
C ILE A 393 -17.23 -12.89 12.79
N GLU A 394 -16.24 -12.04 12.96
CA GLU A 394 -15.27 -12.06 14.07
C GLU A 394 -15.21 -10.67 14.68
N GLY A 395 -14.97 -10.59 15.99
CA GLY A 395 -14.82 -9.31 16.65
C GLY A 395 -14.04 -9.39 17.94
N ASN A 396 -13.38 -8.28 18.28
CA ASN A 396 -12.64 -8.15 19.53
C ASN A 396 -12.71 -6.72 20.07
N ARG A 397 -12.61 -6.57 21.40
CA ARG A 397 -12.59 -5.27 22.10
C ARG A 397 -11.59 -5.32 23.24
N ASN A 398 -10.92 -4.21 23.46
CA ASN A 398 -10.06 -4.01 24.61
C ASN A 398 -10.11 -2.55 25.06
N TRP A 399 -9.75 -2.30 26.30
CA TRP A 399 -9.58 -0.96 26.82
C TRP A 399 -8.55 -0.95 27.94
N GLU A 400 -7.91 0.17 28.11
CA GLU A 400 -6.99 0.44 29.20
C GLU A 400 -7.17 1.86 29.71
N ALA A 401 -6.84 2.09 30.97
CA ALA A 401 -6.85 3.41 31.57
C ALA A 401 -5.64 3.55 32.49
N GLN A 402 -5.02 4.71 32.43
CA GLN A 402 -3.90 5.10 33.27
C GLN A 402 -4.25 6.40 33.99
N LEU A 403 -3.92 6.50 35.26
CA LEU A 403 -4.03 7.71 36.05
C LEU A 403 -2.69 7.98 36.71
N GLY A 404 -2.11 9.12 36.45
CA GLY A 404 -0.84 9.56 37.01
C GLY A 404 -0.98 10.89 37.75
N PHE A 405 -0.22 11.03 38.82
CA PHE A 405 -0.03 12.30 39.52
C PHE A 405 1.44 12.68 39.40
N PHE A 406 1.70 13.96 39.26
CA PHE A 406 3.05 14.47 39.14
C PHE A 406 3.23 15.78 39.90
N GLY A 407 4.44 16.03 40.33
CA GLY A 407 4.84 17.29 40.93
C GLY A 407 6.24 17.68 40.48
N ARG A 408 6.50 18.98 40.42
CA ARG A 408 7.82 19.50 40.09
C ARG A 408 8.10 20.74 40.95
N LEU A 409 9.32 20.81 41.45
CA LEU A 409 9.89 21.97 42.11
C LEU A 409 11.12 22.42 41.34
N ASN A 410 11.08 23.66 40.81
CA ASN A 410 12.27 24.33 40.31
C ASN A 410 12.64 25.45 41.32
N TYR A 411 13.89 25.54 41.66
CA TYR A 411 14.48 26.61 42.46
C TYR A 411 15.64 27.23 41.70
N SER A 412 15.71 28.53 41.66
CA SER A 412 16.91 29.23 41.20
C SER A 412 17.33 30.31 42.21
N PHE A 413 18.64 30.46 42.37
CA PHE A 413 19.26 31.52 43.15
C PHE A 413 20.03 32.46 42.22
N GLU A 414 19.70 33.75 42.17
CA GLU A 414 20.28 34.81 41.34
C GLU A 414 20.42 34.40 39.84
N ASP A 415 19.52 33.53 39.33
CA ASP A 415 19.61 32.95 37.99
C ASP A 415 20.94 32.27 37.65
N ARG A 416 21.72 31.92 38.68
CA ARG A 416 23.03 31.26 38.55
C ARG A 416 23.05 29.81 39.00
N TYR A 417 22.30 29.51 40.04
CA TYR A 417 22.23 28.15 40.60
C TYR A 417 20.80 27.64 40.44
N PHE A 418 20.66 26.44 39.91
CA PHE A 418 19.38 25.83 39.60
C PHE A 418 19.27 24.43 40.21
N ILE A 419 18.13 24.14 40.83
CA ILE A 419 17.79 22.82 41.35
C ILE A 419 16.41 22.48 40.82
N GLU A 420 16.25 21.28 40.28
CA GLU A 420 14.97 20.73 39.89
C GLU A 420 14.75 19.40 40.56
N ALA A 421 13.53 19.17 41.08
CA ALA A 421 13.05 17.90 41.62
C ALA A 421 11.70 17.56 41.00
N ASN A 422 11.57 16.32 40.54
CA ASN A 422 10.36 15.80 39.96
C ASN A 422 9.85 14.61 40.74
#